data_9bed916923549ac43bc41e90107af90b
#
_entry.id   9bed916923549ac43bc41e90107af90b
#
_cell.length_a   1.000
_cell.length_b   1.000
_cell.length_c   1.000
_cell.angle_alpha   90.00
_cell.angle_beta   90.00
_cell.angle_gamma   90.00
#
_symmetry.space_group_name_H-M   'P 1'
#
loop_
_entity.id
_entity.type
_entity.pdbx_description
1 polymer ?
#
loop_
_entity_poly.entity_id
_entity_poly.type
_entity_poly.pdbx_seq_one_letter_code
_entity_poly.pdbx_strand_id
1 'polypeptide(L)'
;MAYAPAVSTTTSPLLPHLNVTYYSRKALSQVKKQFRFAAVSEPDEIPRRSGKTVQWYRYLALGSNITPAPEGTVGVAIPQQTSTVTATVSEYADFSSISTLADEVAIDPITTNHATNLGYRGGLTVDTIVRTEFDSNLSSVSVATAGPYATVFDLKKCVAFLRGADVLPKEDNEFHGIIHPYAVFDIQADNTAGGFVDVMKWAKPSVFLEGQAAADGSMGEVGGVRMWTTTNVGTSGTAPNVLYNIYVVGAGAVGRVALQGSGPNYVVDPAVVGSPGEEFNVKVVRGGPNPADPEGMIGSFVSYRFVFVAKTLDSTTFRYRILQADASLV
;
A
#
# COMPACT_ATOMS: atom_id res chain seq x y z
N MET A 1 28.42 66.54 -24.52
CA MET A 1 28.30 65.25 -23.85
C MET A 1 26.86 65.12 -23.40
N ALA A 2 26.12 64.16 -23.98
CA ALA A 2 24.74 63.87 -23.54
C ALA A 2 24.77 63.10 -22.21
N TYR A 3 24.20 63.62 -21.17
CA TYR A 3 24.01 63.01 -19.88
C TYR A 3 22.89 62.01 -20.04
N ALA A 4 23.24 60.71 -20.03
CA ALA A 4 22.25 59.65 -19.96
C ALA A 4 22.00 59.33 -18.48
N PRO A 5 20.81 59.60 -17.93
CA PRO A 5 20.53 59.26 -16.54
C PRO A 5 20.54 57.73 -16.39
N ALA A 6 21.30 57.25 -15.42
CA ALA A 6 21.30 55.84 -15.06
C ALA A 6 19.94 55.50 -14.43
N VAL A 7 19.10 54.80 -15.17
CA VAL A 7 17.81 54.35 -14.69
C VAL A 7 18.01 53.05 -13.87
N SER A 8 17.64 53.10 -12.59
CA SER A 8 17.61 51.87 -11.74
C SER A 8 16.43 51.01 -12.15
N THR A 9 16.72 49.80 -12.65
CA THR A 9 15.71 48.80 -13.02
C THR A 9 15.59 47.72 -11.95
N THR A 10 14.52 46.99 -11.96
CA THR A 10 14.27 45.86 -11.04
C THR A 10 15.35 44.77 -11.11
N THR A 11 16.11 44.70 -12.19
CA THR A 11 17.25 43.81 -12.39
C THR A 11 18.60 44.44 -12.02
N SER A 12 18.62 45.68 -11.50
CA SER A 12 19.84 46.34 -11.08
C SER A 12 20.49 45.67 -9.88
N PRO A 13 21.77 45.22 -9.94
CA PRO A 13 22.46 44.58 -8.81
C PRO A 13 22.69 45.55 -7.63
N LEU A 14 22.48 46.81 -7.82
CA LEU A 14 22.63 47.84 -6.78
C LEU A 14 21.42 47.96 -5.85
N LEU A 15 20.27 47.41 -6.22
CA LEU A 15 19.03 47.47 -5.45
C LEU A 15 18.38 46.09 -5.29
N PRO A 16 19.05 45.09 -4.69
CA PRO A 16 18.52 43.73 -4.54
C PRO A 16 17.28 43.66 -3.65
N HIS A 17 17.07 44.64 -2.77
CA HIS A 17 15.91 44.74 -1.88
C HIS A 17 14.59 45.08 -2.59
N LEU A 18 14.65 45.59 -3.84
CA LEU A 18 13.45 45.90 -4.64
C LEU A 18 12.85 44.63 -5.32
N ASN A 19 13.62 43.56 -5.39
CA ASN A 19 13.18 42.31 -5.96
C ASN A 19 12.54 41.45 -4.88
N VAL A 20 11.36 41.84 -4.39
CA VAL A 20 10.58 41.02 -3.47
C VAL A 20 9.81 39.99 -4.27
N THR A 21 10.22 38.73 -4.15
CA THR A 21 9.44 37.62 -4.70
C THR A 21 8.12 37.54 -3.94
N TYR A 22 6.99 37.68 -4.65
CA TYR A 22 5.68 37.48 -4.05
C TYR A 22 5.49 35.99 -3.68
N TYR A 23 5.40 35.71 -2.41
CA TYR A 23 5.09 34.39 -1.90
C TYR A 23 3.58 34.22 -1.83
N SER A 24 3.04 33.29 -2.61
CA SER A 24 1.66 32.87 -2.44
C SER A 24 1.51 32.07 -1.15
N ARG A 25 0.60 32.48 -0.27
CA ARG A 25 0.28 31.75 0.97
C ARG A 25 -0.43 30.41 0.72
N LYS A 26 -0.74 30.07 -0.52
CA LYS A 26 -1.38 28.83 -0.88
C LYS A 26 -0.32 27.74 -1.03
N ALA A 27 -0.20 26.88 -0.04
CA ALA A 27 0.60 25.66 -0.15
C ALA A 27 -0.01 24.75 -1.24
N LEU A 28 0.81 24.32 -2.20
CA LEU A 28 0.39 23.34 -3.19
C LEU A 28 0.28 21.99 -2.52
N SER A 29 -0.88 21.34 -2.67
CA SER A 29 -1.03 19.98 -2.18
C SER A 29 -0.10 19.05 -2.95
N GLN A 30 0.68 18.25 -2.23
CA GLN A 30 1.54 17.25 -2.84
C GLN A 30 0.71 16.11 -3.41
N VAL A 31 1.12 15.60 -4.57
CA VAL A 31 0.54 14.37 -5.13
C VAL A 31 0.95 13.20 -4.24
N LYS A 32 -0.03 12.47 -3.72
CA LYS A 32 0.17 11.38 -2.77
C LYS A 32 -0.21 10.04 -3.39
N LYS A 33 0.55 9.01 -3.07
CA LYS A 33 0.24 7.63 -3.47
C LYS A 33 -1.02 7.14 -2.75
N GLN A 34 -1.79 6.31 -3.41
CA GLN A 34 -2.94 5.65 -2.78
C GLN A 34 -2.47 4.38 -2.07
N PHE A 35 -2.96 4.15 -0.85
CA PHE A 35 -2.64 2.98 -0.05
C PHE A 35 -3.66 1.89 -0.35
N ARG A 36 -3.22 0.73 -0.83
CA ARG A 36 -4.10 -0.38 -1.23
C ARG A 36 -3.69 -1.73 -0.64
N PHE A 37 -2.41 -1.92 -0.34
CA PHE A 37 -1.92 -3.19 0.21
C PHE A 37 -2.47 -3.47 1.60
N ALA A 38 -2.59 -2.44 2.44
CA ALA A 38 -3.21 -2.57 3.73
C ALA A 38 -4.67 -3.06 3.63
N ALA A 39 -5.47 -2.54 2.69
CA ALA A 39 -6.87 -2.94 2.50
C ALA A 39 -7.04 -4.40 2.05
N VAL A 40 -6.07 -4.94 1.32
CA VAL A 40 -6.11 -6.32 0.80
C VAL A 40 -5.62 -7.35 1.83
N SER A 41 -4.83 -6.96 2.84
CA SER A 41 -4.36 -7.85 3.91
C SER A 41 -5.43 -8.11 4.98
N GLU A 42 -5.30 -9.23 5.71
CA GLU A 42 -6.20 -9.60 6.81
C GLU A 42 -5.74 -8.91 8.11
N PRO A 43 -6.57 -8.07 8.72
CA PRO A 43 -6.22 -7.37 9.96
C PRO A 43 -6.30 -8.30 11.17
N ASP A 44 -5.34 -8.14 12.10
CA ASP A 44 -5.35 -8.79 13.40
C ASP A 44 -4.71 -7.85 14.44
N GLU A 45 -5.02 -8.02 15.73
CA GLU A 45 -4.54 -7.16 16.80
C GLU A 45 -3.96 -7.96 17.95
N ILE A 46 -2.83 -7.48 18.50
CA ILE A 46 -2.29 -8.00 19.75
C ILE A 46 -2.88 -7.19 20.91
N PRO A 47 -3.53 -7.84 21.88
CA PRO A 47 -3.96 -7.16 23.11
C PRO A 47 -2.74 -6.61 23.87
N ARG A 48 -2.94 -5.49 24.56
CA ARG A 48 -1.89 -4.90 25.41
C ARG A 48 -1.38 -5.93 26.43
N ARG A 49 -0.08 -5.93 26.68
CA ARG A 49 0.60 -6.81 27.66
C ARG A 49 0.58 -8.30 27.33
N SER A 50 0.23 -8.68 26.10
CA SER A 50 0.20 -10.08 25.64
C SER A 50 1.47 -10.54 24.91
N GLY A 51 2.57 -9.77 25.01
CA GLY A 51 3.82 -10.06 24.32
C GLY A 51 3.91 -9.34 22.96
N LYS A 52 4.91 -9.66 22.18
CA LYS A 52 5.20 -9.07 20.87
C LYS A 52 5.17 -10.06 19.71
N THR A 53 4.74 -11.30 19.95
CA THR A 53 4.72 -12.36 18.94
C THR A 53 3.29 -12.84 18.76
N VAL A 54 2.83 -12.87 17.50
CA VAL A 54 1.56 -13.46 17.10
C VAL A 54 1.81 -14.80 16.46
N GLN A 55 0.92 -15.73 16.69
CA GLN A 55 0.97 -17.06 16.12
C GLN A 55 -0.40 -17.39 15.53
N TRP A 56 -0.43 -17.63 14.21
CA TRP A 56 -1.61 -18.11 13.51
C TRP A 56 -1.54 -19.64 13.37
N TYR A 57 -2.66 -20.28 13.61
CA TYR A 57 -2.80 -21.73 13.48
C TYR A 57 -3.66 -22.06 12.28
N ARG A 58 -3.24 -23.04 11.53
CA ARG A 58 -4.03 -23.63 10.44
C ARG A 58 -4.13 -25.13 10.61
N TYR A 59 -5.34 -25.62 10.57
CA TYR A 59 -5.59 -27.07 10.48
C TYR A 59 -5.40 -27.50 9.03
N LEU A 60 -4.60 -28.52 8.81
CA LEU A 60 -4.40 -29.07 7.48
C LEU A 60 -5.62 -29.93 7.11
N ALA A 61 -6.04 -29.83 5.83
CA ALA A 61 -7.13 -30.64 5.33
C ALA A 61 -6.75 -32.13 5.39
N LEU A 62 -7.68 -32.93 5.82
CA LEU A 62 -7.54 -34.39 5.76
C LEU A 62 -7.89 -34.88 4.36
N GLY A 63 -7.10 -35.81 3.83
CA GLY A 63 -7.38 -36.42 2.54
C GLY A 63 -8.67 -37.23 2.56
N SER A 64 -9.24 -37.53 1.39
CA SER A 64 -10.41 -38.39 1.27
C SER A 64 -10.07 -39.84 1.65
N ASN A 65 -10.94 -40.47 2.43
CA ASN A 65 -10.85 -41.91 2.67
C ASN A 65 -11.80 -42.64 1.71
N ILE A 66 -11.25 -43.33 0.73
CA ILE A 66 -12.01 -44.12 -0.26
C ILE A 66 -12.04 -45.61 0.07
N THR A 67 -11.41 -46.00 1.19
CA THR A 67 -11.36 -47.41 1.61
C THR A 67 -12.60 -47.73 2.46
N PRO A 68 -13.47 -48.66 2.04
CA PRO A 68 -14.62 -49.07 2.84
C PRO A 68 -14.15 -49.73 4.15
N ALA A 69 -14.80 -49.39 5.24
CA ALA A 69 -14.55 -50.07 6.50
C ALA A 69 -15.11 -51.48 6.43
N PRO A 70 -14.37 -52.54 6.85
CA PRO A 70 -14.90 -53.90 6.96
C PRO A 70 -16.02 -53.96 8.01
N GLU A 71 -17.02 -54.81 7.76
CA GLU A 71 -18.13 -54.98 8.68
C GLU A 71 -17.63 -55.43 10.07
N GLY A 72 -18.12 -54.76 11.12
CA GLY A 72 -17.76 -55.08 12.51
C GLY A 72 -16.40 -54.56 12.98
N THR A 73 -15.63 -53.82 12.17
CA THR A 73 -14.36 -53.23 12.58
C THR A 73 -14.45 -51.71 12.70
N VAL A 74 -13.81 -51.14 13.74
CA VAL A 74 -13.71 -49.72 13.92
C VAL A 74 -12.68 -49.15 12.94
N GLY A 75 -13.01 -48.05 12.27
CA GLY A 75 -12.09 -47.35 11.36
C GLY A 75 -10.82 -46.87 12.06
N VAL A 76 -9.77 -46.64 11.28
CA VAL A 76 -8.48 -46.13 11.78
C VAL A 76 -8.62 -44.66 12.15
N ALA A 77 -8.19 -44.29 13.37
CA ALA A 77 -8.14 -42.89 13.79
C ALA A 77 -7.08 -42.13 13.00
N ILE A 78 -7.48 -41.00 12.42
CA ILE A 78 -6.57 -40.10 11.68
C ILE A 78 -6.20 -38.90 12.58
N PRO A 79 -4.91 -38.68 12.87
CA PRO A 79 -4.49 -37.53 13.66
C PRO A 79 -4.62 -36.23 12.84
N GLN A 80 -5.24 -35.23 13.44
CA GLN A 80 -5.31 -33.88 12.86
C GLN A 80 -3.94 -33.20 12.95
N GLN A 81 -3.45 -32.72 11.82
CA GLN A 81 -2.19 -31.94 11.75
C GLN A 81 -2.48 -30.43 11.70
N THR A 82 -1.61 -29.66 12.34
CA THR A 82 -1.68 -28.20 12.36
C THR A 82 -0.37 -27.62 11.82
N SER A 83 -0.50 -26.52 11.08
CA SER A 83 0.62 -25.67 10.68
C SER A 83 0.52 -24.33 11.43
N THR A 84 1.66 -23.78 11.83
CA THR A 84 1.72 -22.52 12.56
C THR A 84 2.61 -21.53 11.82
N VAL A 85 2.15 -20.26 11.76
CA VAL A 85 2.93 -19.13 11.25
C VAL A 85 3.10 -18.13 12.38
N THR A 86 4.34 -17.75 12.65
CA THR A 86 4.68 -16.78 13.70
C THR A 86 5.18 -15.49 13.11
N ALA A 87 4.79 -14.36 13.70
CA ALA A 87 5.31 -13.04 13.37
C ALA A 87 5.59 -12.24 14.64
N THR A 88 6.67 -11.48 14.62
CA THR A 88 7.06 -10.59 15.73
C THR A 88 6.89 -9.16 15.29
N VAL A 89 6.09 -8.38 16.03
CA VAL A 89 5.87 -6.97 15.74
C VAL A 89 7.13 -6.14 15.97
N SER A 90 7.34 -5.17 15.11
CA SER A 90 8.43 -4.18 15.21
C SER A 90 7.87 -2.78 15.39
N GLU A 91 8.63 -1.93 16.04
CA GLU A 91 8.28 -0.55 16.29
C GLU A 91 8.85 0.33 15.17
N TYR A 92 8.00 1.21 14.65
CA TYR A 92 8.35 2.20 13.63
C TYR A 92 8.04 3.58 14.19
N ALA A 93 9.00 4.49 14.11
CA ALA A 93 8.84 5.85 14.59
C ALA A 93 9.69 6.82 13.76
N ASP A 94 9.12 7.98 13.47
CA ASP A 94 9.85 9.09 12.87
C ASP A 94 9.42 10.39 13.54
N PHE A 95 10.30 11.39 13.53
CA PHE A 95 9.99 12.71 14.04
C PHE A 95 10.57 13.79 13.13
N SER A 96 9.94 14.96 13.15
CA SER A 96 10.44 16.18 12.54
C SER A 96 10.47 17.28 13.60
N SER A 97 11.57 18.00 13.69
CA SER A 97 11.73 19.14 14.59
C SER A 97 11.64 20.45 13.80
N ILE A 98 11.00 21.44 14.37
CA ILE A 98 10.82 22.76 13.81
C ILE A 98 11.41 23.75 14.81
N SER A 99 12.32 24.63 14.35
CA SER A 99 12.91 25.65 15.23
C SER A 99 11.88 26.72 15.58
N THR A 100 11.99 27.30 16.78
CA THR A 100 11.13 28.40 17.25
C THR A 100 11.16 29.58 16.27
N LEU A 101 12.34 29.95 15.82
CA LEU A 101 12.49 31.01 14.85
C LEU A 101 11.78 30.74 13.51
N ALA A 102 11.83 29.48 13.03
CA ALA A 102 11.12 29.11 11.80
C ALA A 102 9.61 29.16 11.97
N ASP A 103 9.07 28.77 13.12
CA ASP A 103 7.63 28.83 13.42
C ASP A 103 7.12 30.28 13.58
N GLU A 104 7.97 31.18 14.15
CA GLU A 104 7.62 32.59 14.34
C GLU A 104 7.73 33.43 13.06
N VAL A 105 8.71 33.12 12.18
CA VAL A 105 8.95 33.90 10.95
C VAL A 105 8.16 33.35 9.76
N ALA A 106 7.66 32.12 9.84
CA ALA A 106 6.97 31.48 8.74
C ALA A 106 5.66 32.17 8.37
N ILE A 107 5.46 32.37 7.07
CA ILE A 107 4.21 32.90 6.50
C ILE A 107 3.13 31.82 6.50
N ASP A 108 3.52 30.53 6.37
CA ASP A 108 2.66 29.37 6.29
C ASP A 108 2.61 28.59 7.63
N PRO A 109 1.53 27.84 7.91
CA PRO A 109 1.43 27.01 9.11
C PRO A 109 2.32 25.76 8.98
N ILE A 110 3.63 25.92 9.21
CA ILE A 110 4.66 24.87 9.02
C ILE A 110 4.31 23.63 9.84
N THR A 111 3.93 23.80 11.10
CA THR A 111 3.63 22.69 12.02
C THR A 111 2.50 21.80 11.50
N THR A 112 1.43 22.41 10.96
CA THR A 112 0.29 21.66 10.37
C THR A 112 0.70 20.90 9.10
N ASN A 113 1.48 21.55 8.24
CA ASN A 113 1.96 20.95 7.00
C ASN A 113 2.91 19.80 7.27
N HIS A 114 3.80 19.93 8.28
CA HIS A 114 4.68 18.82 8.72
C HIS A 114 3.88 17.67 9.31
N ALA A 115 2.85 17.93 10.14
CA ALA A 115 1.99 16.90 10.69
C ALA A 115 1.29 16.11 9.59
N THR A 116 0.72 16.80 8.59
CA THR A 116 0.07 16.15 7.44
C THR A 116 1.03 15.29 6.63
N ASN A 117 2.23 15.78 6.35
CA ASN A 117 3.23 15.03 5.59
C ASN A 117 3.77 13.83 6.38
N LEU A 118 3.94 13.98 7.69
CA LEU A 118 4.40 12.90 8.54
C LEU A 118 3.33 11.81 8.71
N GLY A 119 2.05 12.18 8.82
CA GLY A 119 0.93 11.23 8.80
C GLY A 119 0.88 10.43 7.50
N TYR A 120 1.01 11.12 6.35
CA TYR A 120 1.13 10.45 5.05
C TYR A 120 2.31 9.47 5.00
N ARG A 121 3.48 9.86 5.51
CA ARG A 121 4.66 9.00 5.57
C ARG A 121 4.41 7.77 6.43
N GLY A 122 3.71 7.89 7.55
CA GLY A 122 3.31 6.76 8.38
C GLY A 122 2.44 5.75 7.63
N GLY A 123 1.39 6.23 6.92
CA GLY A 123 0.53 5.39 6.09
C GLY A 123 1.30 4.71 4.94
N LEU A 124 2.18 5.45 4.27
CA LEU A 124 3.03 4.87 3.23
C LEU A 124 3.97 3.79 3.79
N THR A 125 4.46 3.95 5.01
CA THR A 125 5.32 2.95 5.66
C THR A 125 4.55 1.65 5.89
N VAL A 126 3.33 1.68 6.43
CA VAL A 126 2.48 0.49 6.60
C VAL A 126 2.20 -0.20 5.28
N ASP A 127 1.76 0.56 4.28
CA ASP A 127 1.46 0.02 2.94
C ASP A 127 2.70 -0.62 2.30
N THR A 128 3.88 0.00 2.48
CA THR A 128 5.16 -0.52 1.99
C THR A 128 5.61 -1.78 2.72
N ILE A 129 5.38 -1.91 4.03
CA ILE A 129 5.70 -3.12 4.80
C ILE A 129 4.88 -4.29 4.28
N VAL A 130 3.58 -4.11 4.07
CA VAL A 130 2.71 -5.16 3.51
C VAL A 130 3.14 -5.53 2.09
N ARG A 131 3.43 -4.54 1.23
CA ARG A 131 3.96 -4.78 -0.11
C ARG A 131 5.25 -5.61 -0.08
N THR A 132 6.19 -5.24 0.80
CA THR A 132 7.49 -5.93 0.91
C THR A 132 7.32 -7.40 1.31
N GLU A 133 6.33 -7.72 2.15
CA GLU A 133 6.01 -9.12 2.47
C GLU A 133 5.47 -9.88 1.25
N PHE A 134 4.64 -9.26 0.40
CA PHE A 134 4.24 -9.86 -0.88
C PHE A 134 5.46 -10.10 -1.79
N ASP A 135 6.32 -9.11 -1.95
CA ASP A 135 7.50 -9.18 -2.82
C ASP A 135 8.56 -10.18 -2.32
N SER A 136 8.60 -10.46 -1.02
CA SER A 136 9.57 -11.39 -0.43
C SER A 136 9.45 -12.82 -0.97
N ASN A 137 8.29 -13.20 -1.47
CA ASN A 137 8.01 -14.53 -2.01
C ASN A 137 7.90 -14.55 -3.55
N LEU A 138 8.38 -13.52 -4.23
CA LEU A 138 8.23 -13.33 -5.68
C LEU A 138 8.67 -14.56 -6.49
N SER A 139 9.79 -15.19 -6.13
CA SER A 139 10.31 -16.38 -6.82
C SER A 139 9.36 -17.59 -6.79
N SER A 140 8.52 -17.69 -5.75
CA SER A 140 7.60 -18.82 -5.56
C SER A 140 6.21 -18.57 -6.14
N VAL A 141 5.82 -17.29 -6.32
CA VAL A 141 4.46 -16.90 -6.70
C VAL A 141 4.40 -16.20 -8.06
N SER A 142 5.53 -16.00 -8.71
CA SER A 142 5.61 -15.33 -10.01
C SER A 142 4.91 -16.13 -11.10
N VAL A 143 4.16 -15.43 -11.94
CA VAL A 143 3.51 -15.95 -13.15
C VAL A 143 4.13 -15.26 -14.36
N ALA A 144 4.63 -16.04 -15.30
CA ALA A 144 5.21 -15.48 -16.51
C ALA A 144 4.13 -14.91 -17.44
N THR A 145 4.37 -13.72 -17.96
CA THR A 145 3.57 -13.11 -19.03
C THR A 145 3.75 -13.84 -20.35
N ALA A 146 2.77 -13.74 -21.22
CA ALA A 146 2.86 -14.25 -22.60
C ALA A 146 3.70 -13.32 -23.50
N GLY A 147 3.91 -12.08 -23.08
CA GLY A 147 4.66 -11.04 -23.80
C GLY A 147 5.32 -10.08 -22.84
N PRO A 148 5.90 -8.96 -23.29
CA PRO A 148 6.51 -7.97 -22.40
C PRO A 148 5.45 -7.24 -21.53
N TYR A 149 4.25 -7.03 -22.07
CA TYR A 149 3.17 -6.27 -21.43
C TYR A 149 2.11 -7.18 -20.81
N ALA A 150 1.46 -6.69 -19.76
CA ALA A 150 0.37 -7.40 -19.11
C ALA A 150 -0.87 -7.47 -20.00
N THR A 151 -1.50 -8.65 -20.08
CA THR A 151 -2.72 -8.89 -20.83
C THR A 151 -3.85 -9.42 -19.93
N VAL A 152 -5.09 -9.31 -20.40
CA VAL A 152 -6.26 -9.94 -19.73
C VAL A 152 -6.07 -11.45 -19.61
N PHE A 153 -5.42 -12.09 -20.58
CA PHE A 153 -5.13 -13.52 -20.54
C PHE A 153 -4.23 -13.89 -19.36
N ASP A 154 -3.20 -13.08 -19.07
CA ASP A 154 -2.30 -13.31 -17.94
C ASP A 154 -3.00 -13.17 -16.59
N LEU A 155 -3.97 -12.23 -16.47
CA LEU A 155 -4.82 -12.13 -15.28
C LEU A 155 -5.69 -13.39 -15.10
N LYS A 156 -6.34 -13.86 -16.16
CA LYS A 156 -7.09 -15.13 -16.14
C LYS A 156 -6.22 -16.32 -15.76
N LYS A 157 -4.96 -16.34 -16.21
CA LYS A 157 -3.95 -17.36 -15.86
C LYS A 157 -3.64 -17.33 -14.35
N CYS A 158 -3.47 -16.14 -13.75
CA CYS A 158 -3.29 -15.99 -12.30
C CYS A 158 -4.50 -16.54 -11.53
N VAL A 159 -5.73 -16.19 -11.96
CA VAL A 159 -6.96 -16.71 -11.36
C VAL A 159 -7.06 -18.23 -11.48
N ALA A 160 -6.70 -18.79 -12.64
CA ALA A 160 -6.69 -20.24 -12.84
C ALA A 160 -5.71 -20.95 -11.88
N PHE A 161 -4.52 -20.40 -11.67
CA PHE A 161 -3.55 -20.95 -10.71
C PHE A 161 -4.07 -20.86 -9.27
N LEU A 162 -4.75 -19.77 -8.88
CA LEU A 162 -5.31 -19.65 -7.54
C LEU A 162 -6.46 -20.62 -7.32
N ARG A 163 -7.38 -20.74 -8.27
CA ARG A 163 -8.49 -21.69 -8.21
C ARG A 163 -8.01 -23.15 -8.27
N GLY A 164 -6.96 -23.44 -9.06
CA GLY A 164 -6.34 -24.78 -9.09
C GLY A 164 -5.62 -25.17 -7.81
N ALA A 165 -5.31 -24.18 -6.96
CA ALA A 165 -4.75 -24.37 -5.62
C ALA A 165 -5.83 -24.29 -4.52
N ASP A 166 -7.12 -24.37 -4.87
CA ASP A 166 -8.28 -24.29 -3.96
C ASP A 166 -8.30 -23.01 -3.10
N VAL A 167 -7.75 -21.90 -3.61
CA VAL A 167 -7.77 -20.62 -2.92
C VAL A 167 -9.13 -19.95 -3.09
N LEU A 168 -9.75 -19.61 -1.97
CA LEU A 168 -11.02 -18.89 -1.97
C LEU A 168 -10.82 -17.43 -2.39
N PRO A 169 -11.76 -16.88 -3.18
CA PRO A 169 -11.80 -15.43 -3.45
C PRO A 169 -12.06 -14.65 -2.15
N LYS A 170 -11.73 -13.36 -2.13
CA LYS A 170 -11.81 -12.55 -0.92
C LYS A 170 -13.23 -12.08 -0.61
N GLU A 171 -13.88 -11.45 -1.58
CA GLU A 171 -15.23 -10.88 -1.46
C GLU A 171 -15.98 -11.11 -2.77
N ASP A 172 -17.31 -11.21 -2.72
CA ASP A 172 -18.20 -11.30 -3.87
C ASP A 172 -17.81 -12.34 -4.96
N ASN A 173 -17.10 -13.39 -4.55
CA ASN A 173 -16.53 -14.39 -5.45
C ASN A 173 -15.44 -13.87 -6.40
N GLU A 174 -14.84 -12.72 -6.08
CA GLU A 174 -13.78 -12.05 -6.84
C GLU A 174 -12.44 -12.09 -6.12
N PHE A 175 -11.36 -12.19 -6.89
CA PHE A 175 -10.01 -11.97 -6.38
C PHE A 175 -9.69 -10.49 -6.39
N HIS A 176 -8.89 -10.02 -5.44
CA HIS A 176 -8.46 -8.63 -5.42
C HIS A 176 -7.14 -8.47 -6.17
N GLY A 177 -7.08 -7.49 -7.06
CA GLY A 177 -5.88 -7.15 -7.83
C GLY A 177 -5.33 -5.78 -7.47
N ILE A 178 -4.00 -5.66 -7.38
CA ILE A 178 -3.31 -4.38 -7.21
C ILE A 178 -2.37 -4.19 -8.40
N ILE A 179 -2.48 -3.07 -9.08
CA ILE A 179 -1.80 -2.80 -10.34
C ILE A 179 -1.25 -1.37 -10.40
N HIS A 180 -0.14 -1.18 -11.13
CA HIS A 180 0.37 0.15 -11.47
C HIS A 180 -0.46 0.80 -12.58
N PRO A 181 -0.70 2.13 -12.56
CA PRO A 181 -1.44 2.82 -13.63
C PRO A 181 -0.90 2.60 -15.04
N TYR A 182 0.41 2.44 -15.22
CA TYR A 182 1.00 2.16 -16.55
C TYR A 182 0.59 0.78 -17.07
N ALA A 183 0.63 -0.25 -16.23
CA ALA A 183 0.16 -1.58 -16.62
C ALA A 183 -1.36 -1.64 -16.85
N VAL A 184 -2.14 -0.75 -16.22
CA VAL A 184 -3.56 -0.57 -16.53
C VAL A 184 -3.76 -0.15 -17.98
N PHE A 185 -2.96 0.80 -18.45
CA PHE A 185 -3.02 1.28 -19.83
C PHE A 185 -2.79 0.12 -20.81
N ASP A 186 -1.81 -0.73 -20.56
CA ASP A 186 -1.51 -1.87 -21.42
C ASP A 186 -2.64 -2.91 -21.44
N ILE A 187 -3.23 -3.22 -20.28
CA ILE A 187 -4.40 -4.11 -20.22
C ILE A 187 -5.59 -3.53 -20.97
N GLN A 188 -5.83 -2.22 -20.85
CA GLN A 188 -6.93 -1.55 -21.58
C GLN A 188 -6.68 -1.46 -23.09
N ALA A 189 -5.42 -1.42 -23.51
CA ALA A 189 -5.01 -1.43 -24.92
C ALA A 189 -4.98 -2.85 -25.52
N ASP A 190 -5.15 -3.91 -24.72
CA ASP A 190 -5.11 -5.30 -25.17
C ASP A 190 -6.25 -5.58 -26.16
N ASN A 191 -5.89 -5.72 -27.46
CA ASN A 191 -6.78 -5.97 -28.58
C ASN A 191 -6.76 -7.43 -29.06
N THR A 192 -6.12 -8.32 -28.31
CA THR A 192 -6.09 -9.75 -28.64
C THR A 192 -7.48 -10.38 -28.54
N ALA A 193 -7.68 -11.54 -29.15
CA ALA A 193 -8.95 -12.26 -29.07
C ALA A 193 -9.26 -12.62 -27.60
N GLY A 194 -10.37 -12.12 -27.07
CA GLY A 194 -10.74 -12.22 -25.66
C GLY A 194 -10.02 -11.23 -24.74
N GLY A 195 -9.26 -10.28 -25.28
CA GLY A 195 -8.67 -9.15 -24.57
C GLY A 195 -9.69 -8.09 -24.16
N PHE A 196 -9.22 -7.03 -23.48
CA PHE A 196 -10.13 -6.00 -22.94
C PHE A 196 -10.95 -5.29 -24.02
N VAL A 197 -10.32 -4.91 -25.13
CA VAL A 197 -10.99 -4.22 -26.26
C VAL A 197 -12.01 -5.14 -26.94
N ASP A 198 -11.73 -6.42 -27.07
CA ASP A 198 -12.63 -7.39 -27.70
C ASP A 198 -13.88 -7.62 -26.84
N VAL A 199 -13.72 -7.75 -25.52
CA VAL A 199 -14.83 -7.87 -24.57
C VAL A 199 -15.67 -6.59 -24.52
N MET A 200 -15.04 -5.40 -24.55
CA MET A 200 -15.71 -4.11 -24.56
C MET A 200 -16.62 -3.88 -25.77
N LYS A 201 -16.33 -4.47 -26.92
CA LYS A 201 -17.22 -4.38 -28.11
C LYS A 201 -18.59 -4.99 -27.88
N TRP A 202 -18.70 -5.96 -27.00
CA TRP A 202 -19.92 -6.73 -26.75
C TRP A 202 -20.61 -6.43 -25.42
N ALA A 203 -19.89 -5.84 -24.47
CA ALA A 203 -20.42 -5.51 -23.16
C ALA A 203 -20.93 -4.07 -23.09
N LYS A 204 -22.05 -3.86 -22.39
CA LYS A 204 -22.54 -2.50 -22.14
C LYS A 204 -21.54 -1.78 -21.21
N PRO A 205 -21.21 -0.49 -21.46
CA PRO A 205 -20.29 0.28 -20.62
C PRO A 205 -20.67 0.32 -19.13
N SER A 206 -21.96 0.19 -18.81
CA SER A 206 -22.48 0.18 -17.43
C SER A 206 -22.05 -1.04 -16.61
N VAL A 207 -21.62 -2.12 -17.24
CA VAL A 207 -21.13 -3.32 -16.52
C VAL A 207 -19.71 -3.11 -15.95
N PHE A 208 -18.93 -2.20 -16.55
CA PHE A 208 -17.56 -1.90 -16.13
C PHE A 208 -17.44 -0.68 -15.22
N LEU A 209 -18.48 0.15 -15.16
CA LEU A 209 -18.51 1.41 -14.43
C LEU A 209 -19.79 1.50 -13.60
N GLU A 210 -19.87 0.74 -12.52
CA GLU A 210 -20.70 1.18 -11.41
C GLU A 210 -20.06 2.45 -10.85
N GLY A 211 -20.81 3.56 -10.82
CA GLY A 211 -20.30 4.93 -10.65
C GLY A 211 -19.48 5.20 -9.38
N GLN A 212 -19.38 4.27 -8.45
CA GLN A 212 -18.53 4.33 -7.27
C GLN A 212 -17.09 3.86 -7.52
N ALA A 213 -16.89 2.96 -8.48
CA ALA A 213 -15.58 2.40 -8.81
C ALA A 213 -14.60 3.46 -9.33
N ALA A 214 -15.08 4.46 -10.05
CA ALA A 214 -14.24 5.53 -10.59
C ALA A 214 -13.73 6.50 -9.51
N ALA A 215 -14.50 6.72 -8.45
CA ALA A 215 -14.12 7.59 -7.34
C ALA A 215 -13.07 6.97 -6.43
N ASP A 216 -13.11 5.63 -6.25
CA ASP A 216 -12.21 4.89 -5.37
C ASP A 216 -10.91 4.41 -6.06
N GLY A 217 -10.70 4.74 -7.34
CA GLY A 217 -9.54 4.25 -8.11
C GLY A 217 -9.61 2.75 -8.41
N SER A 218 -10.78 2.12 -8.28
CA SER A 218 -11.06 0.78 -8.76
C SER A 218 -11.23 0.80 -10.29
N MET A 219 -10.63 -0.16 -10.97
CA MET A 219 -10.72 -0.32 -12.42
C MET A 219 -11.94 -1.17 -12.84
N GLY A 220 -12.72 -1.62 -11.87
CA GLY A 220 -13.77 -2.62 -12.09
C GLY A 220 -13.23 -4.05 -12.08
N GLU A 221 -14.05 -4.99 -12.52
CA GLU A 221 -13.71 -6.41 -12.62
C GLU A 221 -13.14 -6.72 -14.00
N VAL A 222 -11.95 -7.31 -14.05
CA VAL A 222 -11.32 -7.79 -15.27
C VAL A 222 -10.84 -9.22 -15.06
N GLY A 223 -11.39 -10.17 -15.84
CA GLY A 223 -10.96 -11.56 -15.77
C GLY A 223 -11.22 -12.30 -14.46
N GLY A 224 -12.19 -11.85 -13.65
CA GLY A 224 -12.48 -12.39 -12.31
C GLY A 224 -11.62 -11.79 -11.21
N VAL A 225 -11.00 -10.64 -11.48
CA VAL A 225 -10.17 -9.88 -10.53
C VAL A 225 -10.70 -8.45 -10.43
N ARG A 226 -11.03 -8.02 -9.21
CA ARG A 226 -11.34 -6.62 -8.90
C ARG A 226 -10.06 -5.84 -8.74
N MET A 227 -9.81 -4.92 -9.66
CA MET A 227 -8.52 -4.23 -9.77
C MET A 227 -8.51 -2.89 -9.04
N TRP A 228 -7.46 -2.67 -8.27
CA TRP A 228 -7.17 -1.42 -7.57
C TRP A 228 -5.86 -0.82 -8.11
N THR A 229 -5.85 0.48 -8.34
CA THR A 229 -4.66 1.16 -8.86
C THR A 229 -3.85 1.81 -7.74
N THR A 230 -2.54 1.65 -7.77
CA THR A 230 -1.59 2.38 -6.91
C THR A 230 -0.25 2.54 -7.60
N THR A 231 0.44 3.63 -7.31
CA THR A 231 1.84 3.83 -7.73
C THR A 231 2.85 3.22 -6.75
N ASN A 232 2.38 2.64 -5.63
CA ASN A 232 3.22 2.00 -4.62
C ASN A 232 3.40 0.51 -4.88
N VAL A 233 3.56 0.05 -6.12
CA VAL A 233 3.86 -1.34 -6.47
C VAL A 233 5.36 -1.63 -6.40
N GLY A 234 5.73 -2.90 -6.26
CA GLY A 234 7.11 -3.34 -6.41
C GLY A 234 7.55 -3.22 -7.86
N THR A 235 8.79 -2.82 -8.07
CA THR A 235 9.41 -2.74 -9.39
C THR A 235 10.72 -3.50 -9.39
N SER A 236 11.09 -4.08 -10.54
CA SER A 236 12.38 -4.73 -10.78
C SER A 236 12.96 -4.30 -12.12
N GLY A 237 14.29 -4.39 -12.28
CA GLY A 237 14.98 -3.92 -13.46
C GLY A 237 15.40 -2.45 -13.37
N THR A 238 16.02 -1.97 -14.45
CA THR A 238 16.47 -0.58 -14.61
C THR A 238 15.94 -0.03 -15.93
N ALA A 239 15.64 1.27 -15.96
CA ALA A 239 15.20 1.92 -17.18
C ALA A 239 16.15 1.60 -18.37
N PRO A 240 15.62 1.33 -19.59
CA PRO A 240 14.21 1.43 -20.01
C PRO A 240 13.33 0.21 -19.69
N ASN A 241 13.86 -0.88 -19.16
CA ASN A 241 13.13 -2.13 -18.94
C ASN A 241 12.75 -2.26 -17.44
N VAL A 242 11.77 -1.51 -16.99
CA VAL A 242 11.25 -1.57 -15.61
C VAL A 242 10.03 -2.46 -15.57
N LEU A 243 10.15 -3.60 -14.90
CA LEU A 243 9.04 -4.51 -14.66
C LEU A 243 8.22 -4.05 -13.46
N TYR A 244 6.92 -3.95 -13.63
CA TYR A 244 5.95 -3.61 -12.58
C TYR A 244 5.25 -4.87 -12.08
N ASN A 245 5.19 -5.02 -10.76
CA ASN A 245 4.50 -6.15 -10.14
C ASN A 245 2.99 -5.89 -10.10
N ILE A 246 2.22 -6.84 -10.61
CA ILE A 246 0.76 -6.88 -10.53
C ILE A 246 0.40 -8.02 -9.60
N TYR A 247 -0.35 -7.72 -8.53
CA TYR A 247 -0.70 -8.67 -7.49
C TYR A 247 -2.13 -9.14 -7.65
N VAL A 248 -2.37 -10.44 -7.63
CA VAL A 248 -3.69 -11.04 -7.60
C VAL A 248 -3.81 -11.84 -6.32
N VAL A 249 -4.72 -11.45 -5.43
CA VAL A 249 -4.76 -11.87 -4.03
C VAL A 249 -6.10 -12.51 -3.70
N GLY A 250 -6.05 -13.69 -3.08
CA GLY A 250 -7.20 -14.37 -2.52
C GLY A 250 -7.35 -14.15 -1.01
N ALA A 251 -8.35 -14.78 -0.40
CA ALA A 251 -8.60 -14.69 1.02
C ALA A 251 -7.47 -15.30 1.86
N GLY A 252 -7.10 -14.62 2.95
CA GLY A 252 -6.10 -15.11 3.90
C GLY A 252 -4.69 -15.21 3.32
N ALA A 253 -4.30 -14.33 2.39
CA ALA A 253 -2.97 -14.35 1.77
C ALA A 253 -1.89 -13.81 2.71
N VAL A 254 -2.06 -12.60 3.21
CA VAL A 254 -1.14 -11.90 4.12
C VAL A 254 -1.92 -11.38 5.32
N GLY A 255 -1.47 -11.73 6.51
CA GLY A 255 -1.96 -11.17 7.76
C GLY A 255 -1.14 -9.94 8.15
N ARG A 256 -1.81 -8.95 8.69
CA ARG A 256 -1.19 -7.78 9.29
C ARG A 256 -1.59 -7.69 10.76
N VAL A 257 -0.67 -7.27 11.59
CA VAL A 257 -0.89 -7.18 13.03
C VAL A 257 -0.43 -5.83 13.55
N ALA A 258 -1.32 -5.20 14.29
CA ALA A 258 -1.04 -4.00 15.05
C ALA A 258 -1.12 -4.28 16.56
N LEU A 259 -0.43 -3.49 17.38
CA LEU A 259 -0.54 -3.56 18.83
C LEU A 259 -1.66 -2.64 19.30
N GLN A 260 -2.67 -3.19 19.96
CA GLN A 260 -3.80 -2.44 20.47
C GLN A 260 -3.38 -1.32 21.42
N GLY A 261 -3.77 -0.10 21.10
CA GLY A 261 -3.67 1.05 21.97
C GLY A 261 -2.26 1.41 22.41
N SER A 262 -1.28 1.49 21.53
CA SER A 262 0.12 1.75 21.89
C SER A 262 0.45 3.18 22.33
N GLY A 263 -0.52 4.04 22.58
CA GLY A 263 -0.28 5.39 23.13
C GLY A 263 -1.53 6.22 23.44
N PRO A 264 -1.41 7.31 24.19
CA PRO A 264 -2.55 8.05 24.75
C PRO A 264 -3.17 9.13 23.86
N ASN A 265 -2.61 9.46 22.72
CA ASN A 265 -3.13 10.53 21.84
C ASN A 265 -3.06 10.11 20.38
N TYR A 266 -4.10 9.46 19.90
CA TYR A 266 -4.22 9.03 18.52
C TYR A 266 -5.04 10.03 17.70
N VAL A 267 -4.49 10.45 16.57
CA VAL A 267 -5.29 11.00 15.50
C VAL A 267 -5.43 9.89 14.47
N VAL A 268 -6.61 9.28 14.44
CA VAL A 268 -6.97 8.32 13.40
C VAL A 268 -7.37 9.14 12.18
N ASP A 269 -6.59 9.08 11.12
CA ASP A 269 -7.04 9.53 9.81
C ASP A 269 -7.41 8.30 8.97
N PRO A 270 -8.69 7.96 8.86
CA PRO A 270 -9.14 6.79 8.09
C PRO A 270 -8.80 6.90 6.61
N ALA A 271 -8.61 8.11 6.08
CA ALA A 271 -8.16 8.33 4.71
C ALA A 271 -6.70 7.91 4.49
N VAL A 272 -5.88 7.89 5.54
CA VAL A 272 -4.46 7.51 5.47
C VAL A 272 -4.29 6.01 5.62
N VAL A 273 -5.13 5.34 6.41
CA VAL A 273 -4.94 3.93 6.78
C VAL A 273 -5.85 2.97 6.00
N GLY A 274 -6.92 3.46 5.41
CA GLY A 274 -7.81 2.66 4.55
C GLY A 274 -8.64 1.60 5.27
N SER A 275 -8.56 1.49 6.61
CA SER A 275 -9.38 0.58 7.40
C SER A 275 -9.68 1.17 8.77
N PRO A 276 -10.94 1.06 9.26
CA PRO A 276 -11.29 1.41 10.63
C PRO A 276 -10.53 0.49 11.59
N GLY A 277 -9.73 1.05 12.49
CA GLY A 277 -9.04 0.30 13.54
C GLY A 277 -7.51 0.32 13.48
N GLU A 278 -6.88 0.77 12.39
CA GLU A 278 -5.44 0.99 12.37
C GLU A 278 -5.12 2.40 12.87
N GLU A 279 -4.57 2.46 14.04
CA GLU A 279 -4.30 3.72 14.73
C GLU A 279 -2.89 4.24 14.40
N PHE A 280 -2.82 5.36 13.67
CA PHE A 280 -1.59 6.16 13.55
C PHE A 280 -1.50 7.15 14.68
N ASN A 281 -0.39 7.09 15.37
CA ASN A 281 -0.09 8.00 16.47
C ASN A 281 0.74 9.17 15.94
N VAL A 282 0.09 10.21 15.44
CA VAL A 282 0.76 11.47 15.12
C VAL A 282 0.64 12.38 16.33
N LYS A 283 1.74 12.60 17.03
CA LYS A 283 1.81 13.46 18.19
C LYS A 283 2.51 14.77 17.82
N VAL A 284 1.81 15.88 18.01
CA VAL A 284 2.41 17.22 17.96
C VAL A 284 2.72 17.66 19.38
N VAL A 285 4.00 17.83 19.68
CA VAL A 285 4.46 18.36 20.97
C VAL A 285 5.01 19.75 20.71
N ARG A 286 4.37 20.77 21.28
CA ARG A 286 4.95 22.12 21.32
C ARG A 286 6.03 22.15 22.37
N GLY A 287 7.19 22.73 22.02
CA GLY A 287 8.38 22.74 22.86
C GLY A 287 8.14 23.38 24.21
N GLY A 288 8.69 22.73 25.21
CA GLY A 288 8.99 23.25 26.52
C GLY A 288 10.49 22.99 26.81
N PRO A 289 11.04 23.54 27.87
CA PRO A 289 12.44 23.32 28.19
C PRO A 289 12.73 21.83 28.33
N ASN A 290 13.60 21.35 27.46
CA ASN A 290 14.09 19.97 27.43
C ASN A 290 15.55 19.97 27.91
N PRO A 291 16.03 18.99 28.68
CA PRO A 291 17.45 18.90 29.05
C PRO A 291 18.42 18.91 27.86
N ALA A 292 17.97 18.49 26.67
CA ALA A 292 18.74 18.54 25.42
C ALA A 292 18.63 19.89 24.68
N ASP A 293 17.67 20.76 25.05
CA ASP A 293 17.43 22.06 24.49
C ASP A 293 16.92 23.02 25.58
N PRO A 294 17.80 23.39 26.52
CA PRO A 294 17.40 24.20 27.70
C PRO A 294 16.96 25.62 27.33
N GLU A 295 17.36 26.12 26.17
CA GLU A 295 17.01 27.46 25.70
C GLU A 295 15.71 27.48 24.85
N GLY A 296 15.14 26.30 24.55
CA GLY A 296 13.88 26.21 23.81
C GLY A 296 13.98 26.61 22.35
N MET A 297 15.15 26.41 21.73
CA MET A 297 15.40 26.73 20.32
C MET A 297 14.59 25.87 19.36
N ILE A 298 14.14 24.69 19.83
CA ILE A 298 13.26 23.79 19.11
C ILE A 298 11.82 24.06 19.54
N GLY A 299 11.08 24.76 18.69
CA GLY A 299 9.73 25.25 19.00
C GLY A 299 8.65 24.16 19.02
N SER A 300 8.75 23.17 18.12
CA SER A 300 7.79 22.08 18.05
C SER A 300 8.38 20.81 17.48
N PHE A 301 7.86 19.65 17.97
CA PHE A 301 8.14 18.33 17.43
C PHE A 301 6.86 17.74 16.88
N VAL A 302 6.93 17.19 15.70
CA VAL A 302 5.88 16.35 15.12
C VAL A 302 6.44 14.96 14.99
N SER A 303 5.78 13.97 15.56
CA SER A 303 6.24 12.58 15.53
C SER A 303 5.09 11.60 15.32
N TYR A 304 5.39 10.46 14.72
CA TYR A 304 4.51 9.30 14.77
C TYR A 304 5.27 8.09 15.32
N ARG A 305 4.50 7.18 15.88
CA ARG A 305 4.99 5.89 16.38
C ARG A 305 3.89 4.86 16.22
N PHE A 306 4.20 3.70 15.68
CA PHE A 306 3.29 2.57 15.64
C PHE A 306 4.07 1.25 15.72
N VAL A 307 3.37 0.19 16.08
CA VAL A 307 3.93 -1.16 16.19
C VAL A 307 3.16 -2.05 15.23
N PHE A 308 3.87 -2.65 14.28
CA PHE A 308 3.26 -3.32 13.14
C PHE A 308 4.11 -4.47 12.63
N VAL A 309 3.46 -5.46 12.00
CA VAL A 309 4.10 -6.51 11.20
C VAL A 309 3.11 -7.02 10.15
N ALA A 310 3.62 -7.39 9.00
CA ALA A 310 2.89 -8.17 8.00
C ALA A 310 3.58 -9.51 7.80
N LYS A 311 2.79 -10.58 7.59
CA LYS A 311 3.32 -11.92 7.35
C LYS A 311 2.43 -12.74 6.42
N THR A 312 3.03 -13.46 5.50
CA THR A 312 2.34 -14.43 4.64
C THR A 312 1.77 -15.56 5.50
N LEU A 313 0.45 -15.77 5.46
CA LEU A 313 -0.25 -16.73 6.30
C LEU A 313 -0.11 -18.18 5.80
N ASP A 314 0.10 -18.38 4.52
CA ASP A 314 0.28 -19.67 3.90
C ASP A 314 1.52 -19.69 3.02
N SER A 315 2.61 -20.23 3.53
CA SER A 315 3.89 -20.36 2.83
C SER A 315 3.96 -21.59 1.91
N THR A 316 2.97 -22.47 1.93
CA THR A 316 2.96 -23.68 1.13
C THR A 316 2.21 -23.48 -0.18
N THR A 317 1.00 -22.93 -0.09
CA THR A 317 0.12 -22.76 -1.25
C THR A 317 0.21 -21.37 -1.85
N PHE A 318 0.66 -20.38 -1.07
CA PHE A 318 0.67 -18.95 -1.41
C PHE A 318 -0.64 -18.49 -2.04
N ARG A 319 -1.52 -17.90 -1.23
CA ARG A 319 -2.86 -17.49 -1.64
C ARG A 319 -2.89 -16.22 -2.48
N TYR A 320 -1.80 -15.95 -3.17
CA TYR A 320 -1.66 -14.85 -4.11
C TYR A 320 -0.70 -15.20 -5.24
N ARG A 321 -0.76 -14.46 -6.34
CA ARG A 321 0.17 -14.57 -7.47
C ARG A 321 0.63 -13.18 -7.87
N ILE A 322 1.87 -13.10 -8.34
CA ILE A 322 2.48 -11.87 -8.83
C ILE A 322 2.82 -12.05 -10.29
N LEU A 323 2.32 -11.13 -11.12
CA LEU A 323 2.63 -11.03 -12.53
C LEU A 323 3.61 -9.88 -12.70
N GLN A 324 4.73 -10.12 -13.35
CA GLN A 324 5.72 -9.09 -13.67
C GLN A 324 5.60 -8.71 -15.13
N ALA A 325 5.33 -7.47 -15.43
CA ALA A 325 5.18 -6.97 -16.78
C ALA A 325 5.91 -5.64 -16.95
N ASP A 326 6.47 -5.44 -18.14
CA ASP A 326 6.95 -4.13 -18.61
C ASP A 326 5.77 -3.19 -18.86
N ALA A 327 6.02 -1.92 -19.02
CA ALA A 327 4.99 -0.93 -19.35
C ALA A 327 5.36 -0.19 -20.64
N SER A 328 4.41 -0.15 -21.58
CA SER A 328 4.62 0.47 -22.90
C SER A 328 4.82 2.00 -22.84
N LEU A 329 4.50 2.61 -21.71
CA LEU A 329 4.60 4.06 -21.49
C LEU A 329 5.97 4.51 -20.95
N VAL A 330 6.93 3.60 -20.69
CA VAL A 330 8.22 3.93 -20.05
C VAL A 330 9.38 3.50 -20.92
#